data_fc663266443fc75cc51539b3576365bb
#
_entry.id   fc663266443fc75cc51539b3576365bb
#
_cell.length_a   1.000
_cell.length_b   1.000
_cell.length_c   1.000
_cell.angle_alpha   90.00
_cell.angle_beta   90.00
_cell.angle_gamma   90.00
#
_symmetry.space_group_name_H-M   'P 1'
#
loop_
_entity.id
_entity.type
_entity.pdbx_description
1 polymer ?
#
loop_
_entity_poly.entity_id
_entity_poly.type
_entity_poly.pdbx_seq_one_letter_code
_entity_poly.pdbx_strand_id
1 'polypeptide(L)'
;MRNRLITSFASTCMLLTGTMFAAPASAETYTHEMGTVNFASPPTRIAVTNWALTESVLALGIDPVAIPESDAYRDWVVEPALPDHFADLGTRVAPNFEALRDSRPEVILISAEIAMAYDKLSAFAPTVVYSIYNTDALAIDKAEELLRHIGKLTGRSDKAEDVIASANQRIAKAAQRIRAVIGDDNDFAIVRILDDAHFRIHGTTSLFGSTLARMGFNNVWKGEVNGWGFFNGDIANLAKLGPAHFAYIEPTPKPEKAKLFNSAVWKALPFTRKNTVYQVPASWTFGGLLSGARFAEQLADAVTTANGS
;
A
#
# COMPACT_ATOMS: atom_id res chain seq x y z
N MET A 1 76.93 -42.77 45.41
CA MET A 1 75.59 -43.00 45.99
C MET A 1 74.85 -41.65 45.97
N ARG A 2 74.00 -41.39 44.98
CA ARG A 2 73.31 -40.08 44.84
C ARG A 2 71.82 -40.32 44.65
N ASN A 3 71.01 -40.00 45.69
CA ASN A 3 69.57 -39.96 45.64
C ASN A 3 69.10 -38.78 44.78
N ARG A 4 68.27 -39.05 43.78
CA ARG A 4 67.49 -38.03 43.07
C ARG A 4 66.03 -38.07 43.55
N LEU A 5 65.62 -37.00 44.21
CA LEU A 5 64.22 -36.71 44.50
C LEU A 5 63.53 -36.25 43.23
N ILE A 6 62.44 -36.88 42.87
CA ILE A 6 61.51 -36.47 41.80
C ILE A 6 60.34 -35.74 42.45
N THR A 7 60.28 -34.44 42.25
CA THR A 7 59.13 -33.61 42.66
C THR A 7 58.07 -33.62 41.53
N SER A 8 56.91 -34.18 41.83
CA SER A 8 55.77 -34.23 40.94
C SER A 8 54.95 -32.92 41.08
N PHE A 9 54.88 -32.10 40.03
CA PHE A 9 54.00 -30.93 39.96
C PHE A 9 52.62 -31.39 39.45
N ALA A 10 51.62 -31.37 40.32
CA ALA A 10 50.23 -31.55 39.93
C ALA A 10 49.67 -30.20 39.46
N SER A 11 49.39 -30.09 38.14
CA SER A 11 48.80 -28.92 37.52
C SER A 11 47.26 -29.04 37.63
N THR A 12 46.66 -28.30 38.55
CA THR A 12 45.20 -28.20 38.69
C THR A 12 44.63 -27.26 37.63
N CYS A 13 44.00 -27.83 36.59
CA CYS A 13 43.30 -27.07 35.54
C CYS A 13 41.90 -26.66 36.07
N MET A 14 41.75 -25.40 36.46
CA MET A 14 40.48 -24.83 36.94
C MET A 14 39.64 -24.44 35.72
N LEU A 15 38.66 -25.27 35.36
CA LEU A 15 37.61 -24.97 34.36
C LEU A 15 36.71 -23.86 34.88
N LEU A 16 36.93 -22.62 34.46
CA LEU A 16 35.95 -21.55 34.60
C LEU A 16 34.77 -21.79 33.63
N THR A 17 33.68 -22.35 34.11
CA THR A 17 32.38 -22.33 33.41
C THR A 17 31.80 -20.93 33.52
N GLY A 18 32.04 -20.13 32.47
CA GLY A 18 31.40 -18.83 32.30
C GLY A 18 29.90 -19.03 32.01
N THR A 19 29.05 -18.81 32.98
CA THR A 19 27.61 -18.63 32.79
C THR A 19 27.40 -17.35 32.00
N MET A 20 27.12 -17.48 30.70
CA MET A 20 26.60 -16.37 29.89
C MET A 20 25.20 -16.02 30.43
N PHE A 21 25.11 -14.97 31.25
CA PHE A 21 23.84 -14.30 31.48
C PHE A 21 23.40 -13.65 30.18
N ALA A 22 22.42 -14.25 29.49
CA ALA A 22 21.67 -13.56 28.44
C ALA A 22 21.01 -12.33 29.10
N ALA A 23 21.40 -11.12 28.65
CA ALA A 23 20.72 -9.91 29.08
C ALA A 23 19.24 -10.06 28.71
N PRO A 24 18.29 -9.65 29.56
CA PRO A 24 16.87 -9.68 29.23
C PRO A 24 16.70 -8.81 27.97
N ALA A 25 16.10 -9.38 26.92
CA ALA A 25 15.72 -8.64 25.73
C ALA A 25 14.80 -7.49 26.19
N SER A 26 15.25 -6.25 26.00
CA SER A 26 14.44 -5.08 26.30
C SER A 26 13.23 -5.11 25.38
N ALA A 27 12.02 -5.11 25.93
CA ALA A 27 10.80 -5.00 25.12
C ALA A 27 10.85 -3.71 24.31
N GLU A 28 10.66 -3.82 22.99
CA GLU A 28 10.63 -2.63 22.11
C GLU A 28 9.23 -2.03 22.10
N THR A 29 9.14 -0.71 22.29
CA THR A 29 7.89 0.04 22.30
C THR A 29 7.62 0.58 20.89
N TYR A 30 6.43 0.28 20.36
CA TYR A 30 5.94 0.77 19.07
C TYR A 30 4.79 1.73 19.30
N THR A 31 4.93 2.94 18.77
CA THR A 31 3.88 3.97 18.78
C THR A 31 3.04 3.85 17.53
N HIS A 32 1.72 3.96 17.69
CA HIS A 32 0.74 3.98 16.61
C HIS A 32 -0.35 5.02 16.91
N GLU A 33 -1.30 5.23 16.00
CA GLU A 33 -2.28 6.32 16.08
C GLU A 33 -3.17 6.30 17.34
N MET A 34 -3.37 5.14 17.97
CA MET A 34 -4.19 5.00 19.17
C MET A 34 -3.40 4.67 20.44
N GLY A 35 -2.06 4.78 20.43
CA GLY A 35 -1.26 4.54 21.62
C GLY A 35 0.06 3.84 21.35
N THR A 36 0.42 2.93 22.26
CA THR A 36 1.68 2.17 22.18
C THR A 36 1.46 0.71 22.50
N VAL A 37 2.23 -0.16 21.85
CA VAL A 37 2.31 -1.60 22.16
C VAL A 37 3.77 -1.99 22.42
N ASN A 38 3.98 -3.04 23.21
CA ASN A 38 5.31 -3.54 23.53
C ASN A 38 5.45 -4.99 23.10
N PHE A 39 6.56 -5.32 22.46
CA PHE A 39 6.89 -6.68 22.06
C PHE A 39 8.27 -7.06 22.61
N ALA A 40 8.37 -8.25 23.20
CA ALA A 40 9.65 -8.80 23.65
C ALA A 40 10.52 -9.27 22.45
N SER A 41 9.90 -9.58 21.33
CA SER A 41 10.52 -9.89 20.05
C SER A 41 9.59 -9.45 18.91
N PRO A 42 10.10 -9.17 17.69
CA PRO A 42 9.28 -8.82 16.56
C PRO A 42 8.19 -9.87 16.29
N PRO A 43 6.90 -9.46 16.13
CA PRO A 43 5.80 -10.39 15.87
C PRO A 43 5.95 -11.03 14.48
N THR A 44 5.64 -12.31 14.38
CA THR A 44 5.69 -13.11 13.16
C THR A 44 4.31 -13.51 12.64
N ARG A 45 3.31 -13.56 13.51
CA ARG A 45 1.93 -13.91 13.18
C ARG A 45 1.09 -12.64 13.11
N ILE A 46 0.95 -12.09 11.90
CA ILE A 46 0.32 -10.81 11.66
C ILE A 46 -1.04 -11.02 11.01
N ALA A 47 -2.11 -10.50 11.62
CA ALA A 47 -3.40 -10.37 10.98
C ALA A 47 -3.57 -8.94 10.43
N VAL A 48 -4.19 -8.83 9.27
CA VAL A 48 -4.43 -7.54 8.58
C VAL A 48 -5.90 -7.38 8.24
N THR A 49 -6.42 -6.16 8.26
CA THR A 49 -7.85 -5.91 8.08
C THR A 49 -8.20 -5.12 6.82
N ASN A 50 -7.21 -4.69 6.05
CA ASN A 50 -7.43 -4.06 4.74
C ASN A 50 -6.29 -4.38 3.76
N TRP A 51 -6.51 -4.05 2.48
CA TRP A 51 -5.59 -4.44 1.40
C TRP A 51 -4.29 -3.63 1.35
N ALA A 52 -4.29 -2.37 1.81
CA ALA A 52 -3.05 -1.61 1.88
C ALA A 52 -2.08 -2.18 2.93
N LEU A 53 -2.64 -2.64 4.08
CA LEU A 53 -1.89 -3.37 5.10
C LEU A 53 -1.44 -4.74 4.59
N THR A 54 -2.33 -5.47 3.89
CA THR A 54 -2.00 -6.77 3.28
C THR A 54 -0.83 -6.64 2.31
N GLU A 55 -0.92 -5.70 1.36
CA GLU A 55 0.12 -5.38 0.39
C GLU A 55 1.45 -5.08 1.08
N SER A 56 1.43 -4.25 2.12
CA SER A 56 2.63 -3.81 2.83
C SER A 56 3.30 -4.95 3.60
N VAL A 57 2.53 -5.80 4.28
CA VAL A 57 3.06 -6.97 5.02
C VAL A 57 3.66 -7.99 4.05
N LEU A 58 2.97 -8.29 2.95
CA LEU A 58 3.45 -9.20 1.90
C LEU A 58 4.72 -8.65 1.22
N ALA A 59 4.81 -7.35 0.96
CA ALA A 59 5.98 -6.70 0.38
C ALA A 59 7.24 -6.88 1.24
N LEU A 60 7.06 -6.99 2.56
CA LEU A 60 8.13 -7.29 3.50
C LEU A 60 8.50 -8.79 3.55
N GLY A 61 7.83 -9.63 2.76
CA GLY A 61 8.04 -11.08 2.74
C GLY A 61 7.50 -11.79 3.98
N ILE A 62 6.38 -11.30 4.51
CA ILE A 62 5.65 -11.91 5.63
C ILE A 62 4.28 -12.35 5.12
N ASP A 63 3.92 -13.60 5.40
CA ASP A 63 2.60 -14.14 5.09
C ASP A 63 1.62 -13.81 6.22
N PRO A 64 0.61 -12.95 6.00
CA PRO A 64 -0.39 -12.69 7.01
C PRO A 64 -1.18 -13.93 7.38
N VAL A 65 -1.46 -14.13 8.68
CA VAL A 65 -2.25 -15.27 9.15
C VAL A 65 -3.75 -15.10 8.93
N ALA A 66 -4.22 -13.88 8.67
CA ALA A 66 -5.61 -13.57 8.40
C ALA A 66 -5.72 -12.35 7.46
N ILE A 67 -6.58 -12.43 6.44
CA ILE A 67 -6.74 -11.44 5.36
C ILE A 67 -8.23 -11.30 5.01
N PRO A 68 -8.76 -10.07 4.76
CA PRO A 68 -10.12 -9.88 4.30
C PRO A 68 -10.23 -9.89 2.77
N GLU A 69 -11.38 -10.34 2.24
CA GLU A 69 -11.77 -10.20 0.81
C GLU A 69 -10.67 -10.63 -0.17
N SER A 70 -10.12 -11.81 0.03
CA SER A 70 -8.95 -12.31 -0.70
C SER A 70 -9.15 -12.40 -2.22
N ASP A 71 -10.36 -12.76 -2.68
CA ASP A 71 -10.65 -12.86 -4.12
C ASP A 71 -10.58 -11.47 -4.79
N ALA A 72 -11.22 -10.49 -4.17
CA ALA A 72 -11.18 -9.13 -4.68
C ALA A 72 -9.76 -8.50 -4.59
N TYR A 73 -8.94 -8.92 -3.61
CA TYR A 73 -7.52 -8.53 -3.58
C TYR A 73 -6.79 -9.00 -4.84
N ARG A 74 -7.02 -10.24 -5.27
CA ARG A 74 -6.40 -10.81 -6.50
C ARG A 74 -6.79 -10.06 -7.76
N ASP A 75 -8.00 -9.50 -7.80
CA ASP A 75 -8.50 -8.75 -8.96
C ASP A 75 -7.99 -7.30 -9.00
N TRP A 76 -7.87 -6.66 -7.84
CA TRP A 76 -7.62 -5.23 -7.73
C TRP A 76 -6.19 -4.85 -7.36
N VAL A 77 -5.62 -5.52 -6.36
CA VAL A 77 -4.25 -5.25 -5.88
C VAL A 77 -3.24 -6.04 -6.70
N VAL A 78 -3.50 -7.33 -6.91
CA VAL A 78 -2.77 -8.27 -7.76
C VAL A 78 -1.38 -8.63 -7.21
N GLU A 79 -0.58 -7.65 -6.83
CA GLU A 79 0.78 -7.84 -6.31
C GLU A 79 1.01 -7.07 -4.99
N PRO A 80 1.74 -7.67 -4.02
CA PRO A 80 2.27 -9.03 -4.03
C PRO A 80 1.18 -10.11 -4.03
N ALA A 81 1.48 -11.30 -4.53
CA ALA A 81 0.55 -12.43 -4.50
C ALA A 81 0.21 -12.85 -3.07
N LEU A 82 -1.03 -13.27 -2.84
CA LEU A 82 -1.45 -13.83 -1.55
C LEU A 82 -0.79 -15.19 -1.30
N PRO A 83 -0.50 -15.55 -0.04
CA PRO A 83 -0.05 -16.88 0.35
C PRO A 83 -1.16 -17.93 0.15
N ASP A 84 -0.77 -19.20 0.19
CA ASP A 84 -1.74 -20.32 0.00
C ASP A 84 -2.63 -20.53 1.24
N HIS A 85 -2.18 -20.10 2.43
CA HIS A 85 -2.85 -20.38 3.70
C HIS A 85 -2.99 -19.14 4.56
N PHE A 86 -4.23 -18.77 4.85
CA PHE A 86 -4.62 -17.69 5.78
C PHE A 86 -6.08 -17.91 6.20
N ALA A 87 -6.49 -17.28 7.30
CA ALA A 87 -7.91 -17.21 7.68
C ALA A 87 -8.61 -16.11 6.86
N ASP A 88 -9.74 -16.43 6.27
CA ASP A 88 -10.59 -15.44 5.59
C ASP A 88 -11.39 -14.64 6.63
N LEU A 89 -11.19 -13.34 6.67
CA LEU A 89 -11.89 -12.42 7.57
C LEU A 89 -13.21 -11.90 7.00
N GLY A 90 -13.64 -12.35 5.82
CA GLY A 90 -14.83 -11.81 5.15
C GLY A 90 -14.59 -10.36 4.69
N THR A 91 -15.47 -9.42 5.06
CA THR A 91 -15.41 -8.04 4.57
C THR A 91 -14.48 -7.16 5.41
N ARG A 92 -13.80 -6.19 4.75
CA ARG A 92 -12.91 -5.21 5.40
C ARG A 92 -13.64 -4.29 6.39
N VAL A 93 -14.91 -3.97 6.09
CA VAL A 93 -15.71 -3.06 6.93
C VAL A 93 -16.33 -3.73 8.16
N ALA A 94 -16.48 -5.06 8.12
CA ALA A 94 -17.01 -5.86 9.21
C ALA A 94 -16.29 -7.22 9.24
N PRO A 95 -15.01 -7.26 9.65
CA PRO A 95 -14.24 -8.50 9.66
C PRO A 95 -14.81 -9.52 10.63
N ASN A 96 -14.69 -10.80 10.29
CA ASN A 96 -15.07 -11.92 11.14
C ASN A 96 -14.09 -12.03 12.33
N PHE A 97 -14.51 -11.55 13.50
CA PHE A 97 -13.68 -11.56 14.71
C PHE A 97 -13.44 -12.97 15.28
N GLU A 98 -14.30 -13.94 14.97
CA GLU A 98 -14.09 -15.33 15.38
C GLU A 98 -12.96 -15.95 14.57
N ALA A 99 -13.00 -15.83 13.25
CA ALA A 99 -11.90 -16.25 12.38
C ALA A 99 -10.58 -15.54 12.71
N LEU A 100 -10.64 -14.24 13.02
CA LEU A 100 -9.48 -13.46 13.45
C LEU A 100 -8.87 -14.02 14.74
N ARG A 101 -9.68 -14.25 15.78
CA ARG A 101 -9.23 -14.84 17.05
C ARG A 101 -8.64 -16.23 16.84
N ASP A 102 -9.29 -17.07 16.03
CA ASP A 102 -8.89 -18.44 15.81
C ASP A 102 -7.60 -18.56 14.98
N SER A 103 -7.27 -17.53 14.21
CA SER A 103 -5.97 -17.40 13.54
C SER A 103 -4.80 -17.15 14.49
N ARG A 104 -5.06 -16.85 15.78
CA ARG A 104 -4.09 -16.60 16.85
C ARG A 104 -2.97 -15.64 16.43
N PRO A 105 -3.30 -14.40 16.07
CA PRO A 105 -2.30 -13.41 15.70
C PRO A 105 -1.48 -12.97 16.91
N GLU A 106 -0.21 -12.64 16.72
CA GLU A 106 0.63 -11.95 17.70
C GLU A 106 0.42 -10.43 17.64
N VAL A 107 -0.02 -9.92 16.49
CA VAL A 107 -0.40 -8.52 16.27
C VAL A 107 -1.51 -8.43 15.23
N ILE A 108 -2.42 -7.49 15.45
CA ILE A 108 -3.49 -7.14 14.49
C ILE A 108 -3.19 -5.75 13.95
N LEU A 109 -3.05 -5.62 12.63
CA LEU A 109 -2.90 -4.33 11.97
C LEU A 109 -4.26 -3.87 11.45
N ILE A 110 -4.67 -2.69 11.86
CA ILE A 110 -5.90 -2.04 11.42
C ILE A 110 -5.61 -0.61 10.93
N SER A 111 -6.59 -0.03 10.24
CA SER A 111 -6.58 1.39 9.88
C SER A 111 -7.72 2.14 10.54
N ALA A 112 -7.76 3.46 10.40
CA ALA A 112 -8.77 4.32 11.04
C ALA A 112 -10.22 3.92 10.72
N GLU A 113 -10.48 3.27 9.58
CA GLU A 113 -11.83 2.87 9.14
C GLU A 113 -12.54 1.94 10.12
N ILE A 114 -11.76 1.12 10.85
CA ILE A 114 -12.30 0.22 11.86
C ILE A 114 -11.76 0.50 13.27
N ALA A 115 -11.21 1.70 13.50
CA ALA A 115 -10.66 2.11 14.81
C ALA A 115 -11.71 2.03 15.95
N MET A 116 -13.00 2.12 15.65
CA MET A 116 -14.07 1.88 16.62
C MET A 116 -14.05 0.46 17.23
N ALA A 117 -13.42 -0.50 16.54
CA ALA A 117 -13.26 -1.87 17.03
C ALA A 117 -11.95 -2.08 17.82
N TYR A 118 -11.13 -1.04 18.01
CA TYR A 118 -9.79 -1.14 18.59
C TYR A 118 -9.78 -1.87 19.96
N ASP A 119 -10.62 -1.45 20.89
CA ASP A 119 -10.68 -2.05 22.24
C ASP A 119 -11.07 -3.54 22.18
N LYS A 120 -12.02 -3.86 21.31
CA LYS A 120 -12.47 -5.25 21.10
C LYS A 120 -11.38 -6.12 20.49
N LEU A 121 -10.65 -5.60 19.52
CA LEU A 121 -9.54 -6.30 18.87
C LEU A 121 -8.34 -6.45 19.81
N SER A 122 -8.03 -5.42 20.57
CA SER A 122 -6.96 -5.41 21.55
C SER A 122 -7.17 -6.42 22.70
N ALA A 123 -8.42 -6.87 22.92
CA ALA A 123 -8.71 -7.97 23.84
C ALA A 123 -8.27 -9.35 23.30
N PHE A 124 -8.02 -9.49 22.00
CA PHE A 124 -7.57 -10.74 21.37
C PHE A 124 -6.04 -10.78 21.21
N ALA A 125 -5.45 -9.67 20.73
CA ALA A 125 -4.02 -9.52 20.53
C ALA A 125 -3.65 -8.02 20.50
N PRO A 126 -2.39 -7.65 20.74
CA PRO A 126 -1.89 -6.31 20.52
C PRO A 126 -2.36 -5.77 19.16
N THR A 127 -3.02 -4.62 19.16
CA THR A 127 -3.59 -4.03 17.94
C THR A 127 -2.88 -2.72 17.63
N VAL A 128 -2.47 -2.55 16.38
CA VAL A 128 -1.71 -1.40 15.88
C VAL A 128 -2.52 -0.70 14.80
N VAL A 129 -2.65 0.62 14.88
CA VAL A 129 -3.42 1.44 13.94
C VAL A 129 -2.47 2.27 13.11
N TYR A 130 -2.49 2.06 11.78
CA TYR A 130 -1.77 2.87 10.81
C TYR A 130 -2.68 3.20 9.63
N SER A 131 -2.77 4.48 9.30
CA SER A 131 -3.63 4.99 8.23
C SER A 131 -2.82 5.64 7.12
N ILE A 132 -3.23 5.40 5.87
CA ILE A 132 -2.72 6.09 4.68
C ILE A 132 -3.63 7.25 4.32
N TYR A 133 -4.94 7.05 4.50
CA TYR A 133 -6.00 7.96 4.09
C TYR A 133 -6.61 8.69 5.28
N ASN A 134 -7.46 9.68 4.98
CA ASN A 134 -8.08 10.56 5.98
C ASN A 134 -7.03 11.37 6.79
N THR A 135 -5.96 11.80 6.11
CA THR A 135 -4.89 12.63 6.65
C THR A 135 -4.69 13.86 5.75
N ASP A 136 -3.97 14.87 6.25
CA ASP A 136 -3.60 16.06 5.46
C ASP A 136 -2.36 15.82 4.57
N ALA A 137 -1.75 14.63 4.65
CA ALA A 137 -0.56 14.27 3.89
C ALA A 137 -0.91 13.60 2.55
N LEU A 138 0.08 13.49 1.68
CA LEU A 138 -0.03 12.75 0.42
C LEU A 138 -0.09 11.24 0.69
N ALA A 139 -1.05 10.55 0.08
CA ALA A 139 -1.24 9.11 0.34
C ALA A 139 0.00 8.28 -0.01
N ILE A 140 0.77 8.65 -1.04
CA ILE A 140 1.99 7.91 -1.42
C ILE A 140 3.09 8.05 -0.35
N ASP A 141 3.20 9.19 0.32
CA ASP A 141 4.18 9.42 1.40
C ASP A 141 3.77 8.64 2.65
N LYS A 142 2.46 8.64 2.98
CA LYS A 142 1.92 7.83 4.08
C LYS A 142 2.06 6.32 3.82
N ALA A 143 2.01 5.89 2.57
CA ALA A 143 2.25 4.49 2.20
C ALA A 143 3.72 4.08 2.41
N GLU A 144 4.68 4.97 2.18
CA GLU A 144 6.09 4.74 2.56
C GLU A 144 6.27 4.69 4.07
N GLU A 145 5.67 5.64 4.81
CA GLU A 145 5.70 5.63 6.27
C GLU A 145 5.14 4.32 6.83
N LEU A 146 4.01 3.85 6.29
CA LEU A 146 3.41 2.57 6.67
C LEU A 146 4.40 1.41 6.51
N LEU A 147 5.10 1.32 5.37
CA LEU A 147 6.11 0.29 5.15
C LEU A 147 7.24 0.36 6.18
N ARG A 148 7.73 1.56 6.50
CA ARG A 148 8.75 1.76 7.54
C ARG A 148 8.25 1.34 8.92
N HIS A 149 7.01 1.70 9.27
CA HIS A 149 6.40 1.31 10.56
C HIS A 149 6.26 -0.20 10.69
N ILE A 150 5.73 -0.88 9.65
CA ILE A 150 5.60 -2.33 9.65
C ILE A 150 6.98 -2.99 9.63
N GLY A 151 7.92 -2.47 8.84
CA GLY A 151 9.31 -2.94 8.80
C GLY A 151 9.99 -2.90 10.16
N LYS A 152 9.83 -1.79 10.89
CA LYS A 152 10.33 -1.65 12.25
C LYS A 152 9.65 -2.66 13.20
N LEU A 153 8.32 -2.71 13.19
CA LEU A 153 7.52 -3.61 14.04
C LEU A 153 7.92 -5.09 13.86
N THR A 154 8.29 -5.48 12.64
CA THR A 154 8.57 -6.87 12.27
C THR A 154 10.07 -7.19 12.18
N GLY A 155 10.94 -6.24 12.56
CA GLY A 155 12.39 -6.41 12.44
C GLY A 155 12.89 -6.48 11.01
N ARG A 156 12.17 -5.89 10.05
CA ARG A 156 12.47 -5.90 8.60
C ARG A 156 12.69 -4.49 8.03
N SER A 157 13.31 -3.60 8.80
CA SER A 157 13.55 -2.22 8.40
C SER A 157 14.35 -2.10 7.09
N ASP A 158 15.42 -2.88 6.92
CA ASP A 158 16.25 -2.88 5.71
C ASP A 158 15.40 -3.32 4.49
N LYS A 159 14.57 -4.35 4.67
CA LYS A 159 13.65 -4.80 3.61
C LYS A 159 12.63 -3.74 3.23
N ALA A 160 12.14 -2.97 4.21
CA ALA A 160 11.22 -1.86 3.93
C ALA A 160 11.88 -0.78 3.06
N GLU A 161 13.11 -0.39 3.35
CA GLU A 161 13.84 0.59 2.52
C GLU A 161 14.14 0.04 1.12
N ASP A 162 14.48 -1.24 0.97
CA ASP A 162 14.65 -1.88 -0.34
C ASP A 162 13.37 -1.84 -1.17
N VAL A 163 12.21 -2.15 -0.56
CA VAL A 163 10.90 -2.10 -1.22
C VAL A 163 10.56 -0.67 -1.64
N ILE A 164 10.80 0.30 -0.77
CA ILE A 164 10.56 1.73 -1.05
C ILE A 164 11.46 2.19 -2.21
N ALA A 165 12.74 1.88 -2.18
CA ALA A 165 13.67 2.24 -3.24
C ALA A 165 13.26 1.63 -4.60
N SER A 166 12.87 0.34 -4.60
CA SER A 166 12.39 -0.35 -5.79
C SER A 166 11.10 0.28 -6.35
N ALA A 167 10.11 0.55 -5.50
CA ALA A 167 8.85 1.18 -5.91
C ALA A 167 9.09 2.57 -6.51
N ASN A 168 9.92 3.40 -5.87
CA ASN A 168 10.28 4.72 -6.38
C ASN A 168 11.03 4.65 -7.73
N GLN A 169 11.88 3.64 -7.94
CA GLN A 169 12.53 3.41 -9.22
C GLN A 169 11.51 3.03 -10.32
N ARG A 170 10.51 2.19 -10.01
CA ARG A 170 9.41 1.83 -10.93
C ARG A 170 8.64 3.08 -11.35
N ILE A 171 8.25 3.91 -10.37
CA ILE A 171 7.54 5.20 -10.60
C ILE A 171 8.37 6.13 -11.51
N ALA A 172 9.67 6.29 -11.22
CA ALA A 172 10.55 7.14 -12.02
C ALA A 172 10.73 6.65 -13.46
N LYS A 173 10.88 5.34 -13.66
CA LYS A 173 10.96 4.73 -15.00
C LYS A 173 9.65 4.92 -15.78
N ALA A 174 8.49 4.74 -15.14
CA ALA A 174 7.19 4.98 -15.74
C ALA A 174 7.05 6.44 -16.19
N ALA A 175 7.46 7.40 -15.35
CA ALA A 175 7.47 8.82 -15.69
C ALA A 175 8.34 9.13 -16.92
N GLN A 176 9.52 8.55 -17.02
CA GLN A 176 10.42 8.71 -18.17
C GLN A 176 9.78 8.19 -19.47
N ARG A 177 9.11 7.02 -19.41
CA ARG A 177 8.41 6.43 -20.56
C ARG A 177 7.29 7.33 -21.04
N ILE A 178 6.50 7.91 -20.14
CA ILE A 178 5.43 8.84 -20.49
C ILE A 178 6.02 10.09 -21.16
N ARG A 179 7.03 10.74 -20.53
CA ARG A 179 7.67 11.94 -21.10
C ARG A 179 8.27 11.72 -22.48
N ALA A 180 8.81 10.56 -22.76
CA ALA A 180 9.35 10.22 -24.08
C ALA A 180 8.27 10.27 -25.19
N VAL A 181 6.99 10.16 -24.82
CA VAL A 181 5.85 10.15 -25.76
C VAL A 181 5.15 11.50 -25.81
N ILE A 182 4.86 12.12 -24.65
CA ILE A 182 4.04 13.34 -24.59
C ILE A 182 4.86 14.63 -24.45
N GLY A 183 6.18 14.53 -24.27
CA GLY A 183 7.07 15.70 -24.09
C GLY A 183 6.73 16.48 -22.83
N ASP A 184 6.55 17.80 -22.96
CA ASP A 184 6.29 18.73 -21.86
C ASP A 184 4.80 18.89 -21.52
N ASP A 185 3.90 18.13 -22.13
CA ASP A 185 2.47 18.16 -21.84
C ASP A 185 2.17 17.36 -20.57
N ASN A 186 2.29 18.02 -19.42
CA ASN A 186 2.33 17.37 -18.11
C ASN A 186 0.98 17.32 -17.37
N ASP A 187 -0.12 17.75 -17.98
CA ASP A 187 -1.42 17.88 -17.33
C ASP A 187 -2.25 16.60 -17.42
N PHE A 188 -2.57 16.00 -16.28
CA PHE A 188 -3.32 14.76 -16.18
C PHE A 188 -4.58 14.91 -15.32
N ALA A 189 -5.62 14.15 -15.68
CA ALA A 189 -6.79 13.86 -14.87
C ALA A 189 -6.90 12.35 -14.65
N ILE A 190 -7.04 11.91 -13.39
CA ILE A 190 -7.23 10.50 -13.04
C ILE A 190 -8.66 10.32 -12.57
N VAL A 191 -9.41 9.45 -13.25
CA VAL A 191 -10.85 9.30 -13.03
C VAL A 191 -11.24 7.83 -12.98
N ARG A 192 -12.19 7.47 -12.13
CA ARG A 192 -12.93 6.22 -12.22
C ARG A 192 -14.32 6.51 -12.72
N ILE A 193 -14.73 5.85 -13.80
CA ILE A 193 -16.08 5.93 -14.34
C ILE A 193 -16.93 4.93 -13.55
N LEU A 194 -17.93 5.44 -12.81
CA LEU A 194 -18.83 4.61 -12.00
C LEU A 194 -20.02 4.13 -12.82
N ASP A 195 -20.59 5.02 -13.63
CA ASP A 195 -21.63 4.77 -14.62
C ASP A 195 -21.56 5.83 -15.74
N ASP A 196 -22.58 5.95 -16.56
CA ASP A 196 -22.63 6.92 -17.66
C ASP A 196 -22.83 8.40 -17.23
N ALA A 197 -23.09 8.66 -15.95
CA ALA A 197 -23.35 9.98 -15.39
C ALA A 197 -22.42 10.35 -14.23
N HIS A 198 -21.90 9.36 -13.49
CA HIS A 198 -21.15 9.57 -12.25
C HIS A 198 -19.68 9.15 -12.37
N PHE A 199 -18.83 9.98 -11.81
CA PHE A 199 -17.39 9.85 -11.91
C PHE A 199 -16.73 10.08 -10.56
N ARG A 200 -15.70 9.31 -10.24
CA ARG A 200 -14.81 9.60 -9.14
C ARG A 200 -13.54 10.23 -9.70
N ILE A 201 -13.33 11.51 -9.38
CA ILE A 201 -12.16 12.28 -9.84
C ILE A 201 -11.14 12.27 -8.71
N HIS A 202 -9.96 11.74 -8.97
CA HIS A 202 -8.88 11.66 -7.99
C HIS A 202 -8.09 12.96 -7.94
N GLY A 203 -8.06 13.59 -6.76
CA GLY A 203 -7.26 14.80 -6.50
C GLY A 203 -5.83 14.47 -6.08
N THR A 204 -5.04 15.51 -5.80
CA THR A 204 -3.60 15.41 -5.50
C THR A 204 -3.30 14.58 -4.26
N THR A 205 -4.18 14.59 -3.23
CA THR A 205 -3.97 13.83 -1.99
C THR A 205 -4.29 12.34 -2.11
N SER A 206 -5.02 11.90 -3.16
CA SER A 206 -5.27 10.48 -3.41
C SER A 206 -3.97 9.73 -3.72
N LEU A 207 -3.98 8.40 -3.60
CA LEU A 207 -2.83 7.57 -3.97
C LEU A 207 -2.36 7.85 -5.40
N PHE A 208 -3.27 7.81 -6.37
CA PHE A 208 -2.91 8.02 -7.78
C PHE A 208 -2.56 9.47 -8.09
N GLY A 209 -3.23 10.44 -7.47
CA GLY A 209 -2.87 11.84 -7.64
C GLY A 209 -1.51 12.19 -7.03
N SER A 210 -1.18 11.63 -5.87
CA SER A 210 0.13 11.83 -5.24
C SER A 210 1.25 11.04 -5.95
N THR A 211 0.93 9.86 -6.50
CA THR A 211 1.85 9.14 -7.39
C THR A 211 2.14 9.95 -8.67
N LEU A 212 1.11 10.53 -9.27
CA LEU A 212 1.25 11.40 -10.43
C LEU A 212 2.17 12.60 -10.14
N ALA A 213 2.01 13.25 -8.97
CA ALA A 213 2.87 14.34 -8.53
C ALA A 213 4.33 13.86 -8.34
N ARG A 214 4.55 12.67 -7.77
CA ARG A 214 5.88 12.05 -7.63
C ARG A 214 6.53 11.73 -8.98
N MET A 215 5.73 11.42 -10.01
CA MET A 215 6.18 11.30 -11.40
C MET A 215 6.56 12.65 -12.02
N GLY A 216 6.24 13.77 -11.37
CA GLY A 216 6.46 15.14 -11.86
C GLY A 216 5.42 15.60 -12.87
N PHE A 217 4.20 15.06 -12.80
CA PHE A 217 3.04 15.50 -13.59
C PHE A 217 2.05 16.29 -12.75
N ASN A 218 1.24 17.12 -13.38
CA ASN A 218 0.23 17.95 -12.74
C ASN A 218 -1.11 17.22 -12.71
N ASN A 219 -1.75 17.16 -11.55
CA ASN A 219 -3.15 16.81 -11.47
C ASN A 219 -4.00 18.08 -11.73
N VAL A 220 -4.83 18.06 -12.78
CA VAL A 220 -5.64 19.23 -13.17
C VAL A 220 -6.85 19.44 -12.28
N TRP A 221 -7.29 18.46 -11.49
CA TRP A 221 -8.37 18.64 -10.54
C TRP A 221 -7.90 19.53 -9.36
N LYS A 222 -8.52 20.73 -9.25
CA LYS A 222 -8.24 21.70 -8.20
C LYS A 222 -9.43 21.90 -7.24
N GLY A 223 -10.51 21.13 -7.45
CA GLY A 223 -11.68 21.16 -6.57
C GLY A 223 -11.43 20.43 -5.25
N GLU A 224 -12.40 20.53 -4.36
CA GLU A 224 -12.40 19.80 -3.09
C GLU A 224 -12.34 18.28 -3.30
N VAL A 225 -11.78 17.58 -2.31
CA VAL A 225 -11.78 16.12 -2.23
C VAL A 225 -12.11 15.70 -0.81
N ASN A 226 -12.64 14.49 -0.65
CA ASN A 226 -12.85 13.90 0.67
C ASN A 226 -11.54 13.37 1.28
N GLY A 227 -11.60 12.81 2.50
CA GLY A 227 -10.44 12.24 3.18
C GLY A 227 -9.74 11.08 2.46
N TRP A 228 -10.38 10.50 1.43
CA TRP A 228 -9.79 9.50 0.54
C TRP A 228 -9.10 10.11 -0.68
N GLY A 229 -9.11 11.43 -0.80
CA GLY A 229 -8.47 12.17 -1.89
C GLY A 229 -9.26 12.19 -3.20
N PHE A 230 -10.58 11.95 -3.21
CA PHE A 230 -11.38 12.01 -4.43
C PHE A 230 -12.66 12.85 -4.27
N PHE A 231 -13.19 13.28 -5.40
CA PHE A 231 -14.48 13.93 -5.55
C PHE A 231 -15.43 13.06 -6.37
N ASN A 232 -16.67 12.91 -5.93
CA ASN A 232 -17.72 12.30 -6.74
C ASN A 232 -18.44 13.40 -7.52
N GLY A 233 -18.32 13.35 -8.83
CA GLY A 233 -18.86 14.35 -9.74
C GLY A 233 -19.66 13.77 -10.89
N ASP A 234 -20.08 14.65 -11.76
CA ASP A 234 -20.84 14.38 -12.98
C ASP A 234 -20.08 14.82 -14.25
N ILE A 235 -20.74 14.70 -15.39
CA ILE A 235 -20.16 15.08 -16.68
C ILE A 235 -19.77 16.57 -16.76
N ALA A 236 -20.46 17.46 -16.03
CA ALA A 236 -20.13 18.89 -15.99
C ALA A 236 -18.80 19.13 -15.24
N ASN A 237 -18.45 18.28 -14.29
CA ASN A 237 -17.16 18.31 -13.62
C ASN A 237 -16.04 17.86 -14.55
N LEU A 238 -16.29 16.86 -15.40
CA LEU A 238 -15.32 16.43 -16.41
C LEU A 238 -14.99 17.54 -17.42
N ALA A 239 -15.97 18.37 -17.79
CA ALA A 239 -15.74 19.50 -18.70
C ALA A 239 -14.73 20.53 -18.13
N LYS A 240 -14.60 20.63 -16.81
CA LYS A 240 -13.65 21.52 -16.12
C LYS A 240 -12.20 21.03 -16.15
N LEU A 241 -11.96 19.77 -16.53
CA LEU A 241 -10.61 19.18 -16.60
C LEU A 241 -9.77 19.71 -17.78
N GLY A 242 -10.41 20.39 -18.75
CA GLY A 242 -9.72 20.94 -19.90
C GLY A 242 -9.14 19.88 -20.84
N PRO A 243 -8.13 20.25 -21.65
CA PRO A 243 -7.50 19.36 -22.62
C PRO A 243 -6.38 18.50 -22.00
N ALA A 244 -6.55 18.03 -20.77
CA ALA A 244 -5.58 17.20 -20.07
C ALA A 244 -5.48 15.78 -20.66
N HIS A 245 -4.45 15.06 -20.29
CA HIS A 245 -4.38 13.61 -20.47
C HIS A 245 -5.36 12.94 -19.50
N PHE A 246 -6.46 12.40 -20.03
CA PHE A 246 -7.54 11.81 -19.27
C PHE A 246 -7.32 10.30 -19.11
N ALA A 247 -6.91 9.85 -17.92
CA ALA A 247 -6.74 8.44 -17.60
C ALA A 247 -7.91 7.93 -16.77
N TYR A 248 -8.64 6.92 -17.26
CA TYR A 248 -9.71 6.29 -16.50
C TYR A 248 -9.35 4.87 -16.09
N ILE A 249 -9.72 4.53 -14.83
CA ILE A 249 -9.39 3.25 -14.18
C ILE A 249 -10.54 2.26 -14.39
N GLU A 250 -10.25 1.10 -14.95
CA GLU A 250 -11.19 -0.01 -15.08
C GLU A 250 -11.41 -0.74 -13.72
N PRO A 251 -12.46 -1.56 -13.59
CA PRO A 251 -13.50 -1.84 -14.56
C PRO A 251 -14.58 -0.76 -14.61
N THR A 252 -15.01 -0.45 -15.81
CA THR A 252 -16.23 0.31 -16.07
C THR A 252 -17.28 -0.64 -16.63
N PRO A 253 -18.53 -0.66 -16.13
CA PRO A 253 -19.56 -1.53 -16.67
C PRO A 253 -19.75 -1.29 -18.18
N LYS A 254 -19.73 -2.36 -18.99
CA LYS A 254 -19.68 -2.25 -20.46
C LYS A 254 -20.83 -1.46 -21.08
N PRO A 255 -22.11 -1.67 -20.66
CA PRO A 255 -23.24 -0.91 -21.21
C PRO A 255 -23.12 0.59 -20.95
N GLU A 256 -22.77 0.99 -19.74
CA GLU A 256 -22.61 2.38 -19.30
C GLU A 256 -21.44 3.05 -20.03
N LYS A 257 -20.32 2.35 -20.17
CA LYS A 257 -19.15 2.81 -20.93
C LYS A 257 -19.51 3.09 -22.39
N ALA A 258 -20.21 2.17 -23.05
CA ALA A 258 -20.63 2.35 -24.43
C ALA A 258 -21.59 3.54 -24.59
N LYS A 259 -22.57 3.69 -23.67
CA LYS A 259 -23.50 4.81 -23.65
C LYS A 259 -22.78 6.15 -23.49
N LEU A 260 -21.87 6.24 -22.50
CA LEU A 260 -21.09 7.44 -22.24
C LEU A 260 -20.25 7.82 -23.47
N PHE A 261 -19.43 6.92 -23.99
CA PHE A 261 -18.45 7.21 -25.04
C PHE A 261 -19.11 7.53 -26.39
N ASN A 262 -20.32 7.04 -26.64
CA ASN A 262 -21.10 7.36 -27.83
C ASN A 262 -21.88 8.68 -27.70
N SER A 263 -22.00 9.25 -26.49
CA SER A 263 -22.76 10.47 -26.26
C SER A 263 -22.12 11.69 -26.94
N ALA A 264 -22.96 12.63 -27.37
CA ALA A 264 -22.51 13.89 -27.94
C ALA A 264 -21.72 14.73 -26.93
N VAL A 265 -22.09 14.68 -25.65
CA VAL A 265 -21.41 15.41 -24.57
C VAL A 265 -19.99 14.89 -24.40
N TRP A 266 -19.78 13.57 -24.32
CA TRP A 266 -18.45 12.97 -24.21
C TRP A 266 -17.55 13.36 -25.37
N LYS A 267 -18.06 13.26 -26.61
CA LYS A 267 -17.33 13.63 -27.83
C LYS A 267 -16.94 15.10 -27.89
N ALA A 268 -17.68 15.97 -27.18
CA ALA A 268 -17.41 17.40 -27.10
C ALA A 268 -16.37 17.78 -26.03
N LEU A 269 -16.04 16.87 -25.09
CA LEU A 269 -15.08 17.16 -24.01
C LEU A 269 -13.68 17.48 -24.59
N PRO A 270 -12.94 18.45 -24.00
CA PRO A 270 -11.65 18.90 -24.54
C PRO A 270 -10.62 17.78 -24.68
N PHE A 271 -10.47 16.91 -23.70
CA PHE A 271 -9.54 15.78 -23.74
C PHE A 271 -9.96 14.69 -24.76
N THR A 272 -11.28 14.50 -24.99
CA THR A 272 -11.75 13.59 -26.04
C THR A 272 -11.41 14.14 -27.44
N ARG A 273 -11.63 15.44 -27.64
CA ARG A 273 -11.29 16.12 -28.92
C ARG A 273 -9.78 16.16 -29.18
N LYS A 274 -8.97 16.21 -28.12
CA LYS A 274 -7.50 16.15 -28.19
C LYS A 274 -6.98 14.73 -28.43
N ASN A 275 -7.85 13.72 -28.33
CA ASN A 275 -7.51 12.28 -28.39
C ASN A 275 -6.51 11.85 -27.31
N THR A 276 -6.66 12.38 -26.09
CA THR A 276 -5.80 12.07 -24.93
C THR A 276 -6.56 11.30 -23.84
N VAL A 277 -7.31 10.28 -24.25
CA VAL A 277 -8.07 9.41 -23.34
C VAL A 277 -7.39 8.05 -23.23
N TYR A 278 -7.02 7.66 -22.01
CA TYR A 278 -6.28 6.43 -21.74
C TYR A 278 -7.06 5.50 -20.83
N GLN A 279 -7.12 4.23 -21.20
CA GLN A 279 -7.68 3.18 -20.37
C GLN A 279 -6.58 2.55 -19.53
N VAL A 280 -6.66 2.69 -18.21
CA VAL A 280 -5.76 2.05 -17.25
C VAL A 280 -6.45 0.79 -16.70
N PRO A 281 -5.79 -0.37 -16.66
CA PRO A 281 -6.35 -1.59 -16.08
C PRO A 281 -6.80 -1.42 -14.63
N ALA A 282 -7.56 -2.40 -14.11
CA ALA A 282 -7.99 -2.42 -12.72
C ALA A 282 -6.79 -2.24 -11.78
N SER A 283 -6.89 -1.26 -10.91
CA SER A 283 -5.87 -0.94 -9.93
C SER A 283 -6.51 -0.38 -8.67
N TRP A 284 -6.03 -0.83 -7.52
CA TRP A 284 -6.65 -0.46 -6.26
C TRP A 284 -6.30 0.97 -5.87
N THR A 285 -7.30 1.84 -5.93
CA THR A 285 -7.13 3.29 -5.67
C THR A 285 -6.88 3.64 -4.20
N PHE A 286 -7.05 2.68 -3.28
CA PHE A 286 -6.84 2.80 -1.84
C PHE A 286 -5.81 1.79 -1.33
N GLY A 287 -4.81 1.48 -2.15
CA GLY A 287 -3.70 0.59 -1.82
C GLY A 287 -2.55 1.28 -1.08
N GLY A 288 -1.45 0.56 -0.96
CA GLY A 288 -0.18 1.06 -0.44
C GLY A 288 0.78 1.51 -1.55
N LEU A 289 2.06 1.51 -1.23
CA LEU A 289 3.12 2.01 -2.13
C LEU A 289 3.24 1.21 -3.43
N LEU A 290 3.08 -0.12 -3.37
CA LEU A 290 3.18 -0.97 -4.56
C LEU A 290 2.00 -0.77 -5.51
N SER A 291 0.78 -0.56 -4.98
CA SER A 291 -0.37 -0.15 -5.79
C SER A 291 -0.12 1.18 -6.51
N GLY A 292 0.54 2.14 -5.87
CA GLY A 292 0.97 3.40 -6.51
C GLY A 292 2.00 3.16 -7.62
N ALA A 293 3.01 2.33 -7.39
CA ALA A 293 4.03 2.00 -8.39
C ALA A 293 3.43 1.23 -9.58
N ARG A 294 2.54 0.26 -9.32
CA ARG A 294 1.81 -0.46 -10.36
C ARG A 294 0.93 0.45 -11.20
N PHE A 295 0.21 1.38 -10.55
CA PHE A 295 -0.55 2.40 -11.28
C PHE A 295 0.33 3.23 -12.23
N ALA A 296 1.51 3.67 -11.78
CA ALA A 296 2.43 4.44 -12.61
C ALA A 296 2.86 3.66 -13.86
N GLU A 297 3.19 2.37 -13.72
CA GLU A 297 3.54 1.48 -14.83
C GLU A 297 2.38 1.28 -15.80
N GLN A 298 1.18 1.00 -15.28
CA GLN A 298 -0.03 0.82 -16.09
C GLN A 298 -0.42 2.10 -16.85
N LEU A 299 -0.25 3.29 -16.22
CA LEU A 299 -0.45 4.56 -16.89
C LEU A 299 0.56 4.75 -18.03
N ALA A 300 1.84 4.40 -17.79
CA ALA A 300 2.86 4.46 -18.83
C ALA A 300 2.55 3.52 -19.99
N ASP A 301 2.11 2.30 -19.72
CA ASP A 301 1.70 1.35 -20.77
C ASP A 301 0.53 1.90 -21.58
N ALA A 302 -0.50 2.45 -20.91
CA ALA A 302 -1.67 3.02 -21.58
C ALA A 302 -1.29 4.21 -22.47
N VAL A 303 -0.45 5.12 -22.00
CA VAL A 303 0.00 6.30 -22.77
C VAL A 303 0.88 5.88 -23.94
N THR A 304 1.85 4.98 -23.73
CA THR A 304 2.76 4.55 -24.80
C THR A 304 2.04 3.76 -25.89
N THR A 305 1.11 2.87 -25.51
CA THR A 305 0.32 2.10 -26.47
C THR A 305 -0.58 2.98 -27.34
N ALA A 306 -1.24 3.96 -26.72
CA ALA A 306 -2.15 4.86 -27.46
C ALA A 306 -1.43 5.80 -28.46
N ASN A 307 -0.15 6.08 -28.26
CA ASN A 307 0.63 6.99 -29.10
C ASN A 307 1.66 6.27 -30.01
N GLY A 308 1.80 4.95 -29.91
CA GLY A 308 2.73 4.13 -30.68
C GLY A 308 2.07 3.34 -31.81
N SER A 309 0.76 3.55 -32.05
CA SER A 309 -0.04 2.91 -33.10
C SER A 309 -0.34 3.85 -34.25
#